data_2e518447d2e4639430d6b69f161078f5
#
_entry.id   2e518447d2e4639430d6b69f161078f5
#
_cell.length_a   1.000
_cell.length_b   1.000
_cell.length_c   1.000
_cell.angle_alpha   90.00
_cell.angle_beta   90.00
_cell.angle_gamma   90.00
#
_symmetry.space_group_name_H-M   'P 1'
#
loop_
_entity.id
_entity.type
_entity.pdbx_description
1 polymer ?
#
loop_
_entity_poly.entity_id
_entity_poly.type
_entity_poly.pdbx_seq_one_letter_code
_entity_poly.pdbx_strand_id
1 'polypeptide(L)'
;MLKDLLIITKKKFIHRLMKINFFADTICGWCFIGHTNLNKALKKFPNIKFSIQHVPFQLNPDMLNEGISREKYLEIKFGGKDYAAPMYDNKILNAKESGLNFNLDKIKKTPNTVLSHLLIILSEKFNLQNEIKEKIYQSYFINGLDIGDLNILINIAKQNNISEDEFKNFVNEKNISGVPSFEIGKDFISGAQSSVNLENVIKSNLN
;
A
#
# COMPACT_ATOMS: atom_id res chain seq x y z
N MET A 1 -44.84 -36.77 21.38
CA MET A 1 -44.36 -36.89 20.00
C MET A 1 -44.41 -35.51 19.30
N LEU A 2 -43.52 -34.61 19.70
CA LEU A 2 -43.29 -33.30 19.01
C LEU A 2 -42.11 -32.53 19.65
N LYS A 3 -41.21 -33.24 20.39
CA LYS A 3 -40.03 -32.63 21.02
C LYS A 3 -38.70 -32.90 20.29
N ASP A 4 -38.71 -33.65 19.19
CA ASP A 4 -37.48 -34.13 18.55
C ASP A 4 -37.14 -33.45 17.22
N LEU A 5 -37.81 -32.32 16.89
CA LEU A 5 -37.59 -31.65 15.56
C LEU A 5 -36.93 -30.27 15.64
N LEU A 6 -36.20 -29.96 16.72
CA LEU A 6 -35.52 -28.68 16.88
C LEU A 6 -34.03 -28.84 17.22
N ILE A 7 -33.39 -29.90 16.72
CA ILE A 7 -31.93 -29.92 16.59
C ILE A 7 -31.60 -29.44 15.20
N ILE A 8 -31.97 -28.21 14.92
CA ILE A 8 -31.29 -27.45 13.87
C ILE A 8 -29.90 -27.16 14.43
N THR A 9 -28.98 -28.05 14.08
CA THR A 9 -27.57 -27.87 14.31
C THR A 9 -27.21 -26.45 13.86
N LYS A 10 -27.06 -25.53 14.82
CA LYS A 10 -26.29 -24.31 14.62
C LYS A 10 -24.87 -24.79 14.25
N LYS A 11 -24.65 -25.05 12.96
CA LYS A 11 -23.30 -25.16 12.42
C LYS A 11 -22.64 -23.86 12.83
N LYS A 12 -21.84 -23.90 13.89
CA LYS A 12 -20.94 -22.82 14.27
C LYS A 12 -20.05 -22.60 13.04
N PHE A 13 -20.42 -21.66 12.18
CA PHE A 13 -19.54 -21.19 11.12
C PHE A 13 -18.33 -20.58 11.84
N ILE A 14 -17.33 -21.40 12.08
CA ILE A 14 -16.01 -20.91 12.48
C ILE A 14 -15.54 -20.18 11.23
N HIS A 15 -15.75 -18.86 11.20
CA HIS A 15 -15.18 -18.02 10.17
C HIS A 15 -13.65 -18.16 10.28
N ARG A 16 -13.10 -19.04 9.46
CA ARG A 16 -11.65 -19.24 9.40
C ARG A 16 -11.06 -17.93 8.90
N LEU A 17 -10.35 -17.21 9.78
CA LEU A 17 -9.60 -16.02 9.42
C LEU A 17 -8.33 -16.45 8.69
N MET A 18 -8.17 -16.01 7.43
CA MET A 18 -6.94 -16.21 6.66
C MET A 18 -6.22 -14.87 6.52
N LYS A 19 -4.98 -14.82 6.98
CA LYS A 19 -4.12 -13.64 6.83
C LYS A 19 -3.35 -13.73 5.51
N ILE A 20 -3.29 -12.63 4.79
CA ILE A 20 -2.56 -12.48 3.53
C ILE A 20 -1.68 -11.24 3.63
N ASN A 21 -0.37 -11.42 3.56
CA ASN A 21 0.56 -10.31 3.44
C ASN A 21 0.81 -10.05 1.96
N PHE A 22 0.49 -8.84 1.52
CA PHE A 22 0.66 -8.42 0.13
C PHE A 22 1.85 -7.45 0.02
N PHE A 23 2.99 -7.98 -0.40
CA PHE A 23 4.22 -7.21 -0.63
C PHE A 23 4.10 -6.50 -1.99
N ALA A 24 4.17 -5.19 -1.99
CA ALA A 24 3.92 -4.43 -3.21
C ALA A 24 4.53 -3.02 -3.18
N ASP A 25 4.84 -2.52 -4.38
CA ASP A 25 5.13 -1.11 -4.60
C ASP A 25 3.99 -0.45 -5.38
N THR A 26 3.72 0.80 -5.08
CA THR A 26 2.64 1.60 -5.69
C THR A 26 2.91 1.98 -7.15
N ILE A 27 4.17 1.91 -7.60
CA ILE A 27 4.55 2.08 -9.02
C ILE A 27 4.75 0.76 -9.78
N CYS A 28 4.42 -0.37 -9.16
CA CYS A 28 4.56 -1.68 -9.79
C CYS A 28 3.26 -2.09 -10.51
N GLY A 29 3.27 -2.07 -11.84
CA GLY A 29 2.09 -2.46 -12.63
C GLY A 29 1.68 -3.93 -12.42
N TRP A 30 2.64 -4.84 -12.22
CA TRP A 30 2.35 -6.22 -11.87
C TRP A 30 1.70 -6.34 -10.48
N CYS A 31 2.04 -5.44 -9.56
CA CYS A 31 1.39 -5.40 -8.26
C CYS A 31 -0.07 -4.95 -8.36
N PHE A 32 -0.40 -4.00 -9.25
CA PHE A 32 -1.79 -3.62 -9.50
C PHE A 32 -2.59 -4.78 -10.12
N ILE A 33 -2.02 -5.46 -11.11
CA ILE A 33 -2.62 -6.67 -11.70
C ILE A 33 -2.85 -7.73 -10.62
N GLY A 34 -1.83 -8.03 -9.81
CA GLY A 34 -1.89 -8.98 -8.71
C GLY A 34 -2.95 -8.63 -7.66
N HIS A 35 -3.03 -7.35 -7.27
CA HIS A 35 -4.06 -6.83 -6.37
C HIS A 35 -5.48 -7.05 -6.92
N THR A 36 -5.68 -6.72 -8.19
CA THR A 36 -6.98 -6.90 -8.85
C THR A 36 -7.38 -8.37 -8.92
N ASN A 37 -6.45 -9.24 -9.29
CA ASN A 37 -6.70 -10.67 -9.38
C ASN A 37 -6.91 -11.31 -8.00
N LEU A 38 -6.18 -10.86 -6.98
CA LEU A 38 -6.42 -11.27 -5.59
C LEU A 38 -7.85 -10.91 -5.17
N ASN A 39 -8.28 -9.67 -5.36
CA ASN A 39 -9.63 -9.23 -5.03
C ASN A 39 -10.72 -10.05 -5.75
N LYS A 40 -10.49 -10.43 -7.01
CA LYS A 40 -11.41 -11.35 -7.76
C LYS A 40 -11.44 -12.75 -7.16
N ALA A 41 -10.26 -13.28 -6.78
CA ALA A 41 -10.17 -14.61 -6.19
C ALA A 41 -10.88 -14.67 -4.82
N LEU A 42 -10.69 -13.67 -3.96
CA LEU A 42 -11.30 -13.62 -2.63
C LEU A 42 -12.83 -13.63 -2.67
N LYS A 43 -13.43 -13.00 -3.68
CA LYS A 43 -14.90 -12.99 -3.89
C LYS A 43 -15.48 -14.39 -4.10
N LYS A 44 -14.67 -15.37 -4.51
CA LYS A 44 -15.11 -16.76 -4.69
C LYS A 44 -15.22 -17.54 -3.37
N PHE A 45 -14.77 -16.96 -2.27
CA PHE A 45 -14.76 -17.58 -0.94
C PHE A 45 -15.56 -16.77 0.10
N PRO A 46 -16.89 -16.60 -0.09
CA PRO A 46 -17.71 -15.71 0.73
C PRO A 46 -17.79 -16.12 2.22
N ASN A 47 -17.47 -17.38 2.52
CA ASN A 47 -17.54 -17.94 3.88
C ASN A 47 -16.19 -17.86 4.63
N ILE A 48 -15.16 -17.26 4.02
CA ILE A 48 -13.84 -17.09 4.64
C ILE A 48 -13.64 -15.60 4.92
N LYS A 49 -13.25 -15.27 6.16
CA LYS A 49 -12.82 -13.92 6.49
C LYS A 49 -11.34 -13.75 6.16
N PHE A 50 -11.05 -12.81 5.29
CA PHE A 50 -9.67 -12.47 4.93
C PHE A 50 -9.22 -11.20 5.67
N SER A 51 -7.97 -11.20 6.13
CA SER A 51 -7.26 -10.02 6.62
C SER A 51 -6.08 -9.81 5.68
N ILE A 52 -6.14 -8.75 4.88
CA ILE A 52 -5.07 -8.44 3.91
C ILE A 52 -4.27 -7.29 4.48
N GLN A 53 -2.99 -7.54 4.69
CA GLN A 53 -2.05 -6.51 5.14
C GLN A 53 -1.15 -6.10 3.97
N HIS A 54 -1.11 -4.82 3.68
CA HIS A 54 -0.14 -4.26 2.74
C HIS A 54 1.23 -4.18 3.41
N VAL A 55 2.23 -4.81 2.80
CA VAL A 55 3.63 -4.73 3.22
C VAL A 55 4.39 -3.90 2.19
N PRO A 56 4.83 -2.69 2.53
CA PRO A 56 5.56 -1.83 1.60
C PRO A 56 6.82 -2.47 1.07
N PHE A 57 7.03 -2.36 -0.23
CA PHE A 57 8.26 -2.71 -0.91
C PHE A 57 8.58 -1.62 -1.91
N GLN A 58 9.80 -1.06 -1.88
CA GLN A 58 10.23 -0.06 -2.84
C GLN A 58 11.09 -0.69 -3.93
N LEU A 59 10.64 -0.60 -5.19
CA LEU A 59 11.43 -1.02 -6.35
C LEU A 59 12.66 -0.13 -6.58
N ASN A 60 12.59 1.10 -6.10
CA ASN A 60 13.65 2.08 -6.22
C ASN A 60 13.86 2.78 -4.85
N PRO A 61 14.51 2.10 -3.88
CA PRO A 61 14.68 2.65 -2.52
C PRO A 61 15.54 3.92 -2.49
N ASP A 62 16.43 4.09 -3.47
CA ASP A 62 17.30 5.27 -3.59
C ASP A 62 16.69 6.40 -4.44
N MET A 63 15.40 6.33 -4.76
CA MET A 63 14.69 7.37 -5.52
C MET A 63 14.67 8.68 -4.72
N LEU A 64 15.09 9.77 -5.36
CA LEU A 64 15.01 11.12 -4.79
C LEU A 64 13.57 11.44 -4.36
N ASN A 65 13.41 12.27 -3.34
CA ASN A 65 12.09 12.67 -2.83
C ASN A 65 11.20 13.28 -3.92
N GLU A 66 11.78 14.09 -4.80
CA GLU A 66 11.10 14.70 -5.94
C GLU A 66 10.80 13.70 -7.07
N GLY A 67 11.35 12.48 -7.02
CA GLY A 67 11.28 11.53 -8.12
C GLY A 67 12.10 11.96 -9.34
N ILE A 68 11.91 11.29 -10.48
CA ILE A 68 12.57 11.65 -11.76
C ILE A 68 11.56 11.60 -12.90
N SER A 69 11.88 12.26 -14.03
CA SER A 69 11.04 12.16 -15.23
C SER A 69 10.91 10.71 -15.68
N ARG A 70 9.79 10.38 -16.30
CA ARG A 70 9.54 9.03 -16.82
C ARG A 70 10.57 8.63 -17.87
N GLU A 71 10.94 9.55 -18.73
CA GLU A 71 11.95 9.35 -19.76
C GLU A 71 13.30 8.96 -19.15
N LYS A 72 13.77 9.75 -18.17
CA LYS A 72 15.02 9.48 -17.45
C LYS A 72 15.01 8.12 -16.76
N TYR A 73 13.87 7.76 -16.13
CA TYR A 73 13.70 6.45 -15.53
C TYR A 73 13.81 5.31 -16.55
N LEU A 74 13.16 5.45 -17.71
CA LEU A 74 13.21 4.44 -18.75
C LEU A 74 14.62 4.26 -19.32
N GLU A 75 15.34 5.38 -19.47
CA GLU A 75 16.73 5.36 -19.91
C GLU A 75 17.62 4.59 -18.93
N ILE A 76 17.56 4.94 -17.64
CA ILE A 76 18.40 4.33 -16.60
C ILE A 76 18.05 2.84 -16.40
N LYS A 77 16.77 2.50 -16.35
CA LYS A 77 16.32 1.15 -15.98
C LYS A 77 16.33 0.17 -17.12
N PHE A 78 16.09 0.62 -18.36
CA PHE A 78 15.83 -0.23 -19.52
C PHE A 78 16.64 0.14 -20.76
N GLY A 79 17.43 1.21 -20.72
CA GLY A 79 18.18 1.68 -21.88
C GLY A 79 17.34 2.54 -22.85
N GLY A 80 16.16 2.98 -22.44
CA GLY A 80 15.27 3.86 -23.18
C GLY A 80 13.86 3.29 -23.42
N LYS A 81 13.02 4.15 -24.02
CA LYS A 81 11.60 3.84 -24.26
C LYS A 81 11.43 2.63 -25.19
N ASP A 82 12.22 2.56 -26.25
CA ASP A 82 12.09 1.52 -27.27
C ASP A 82 12.46 0.13 -26.73
N TYR A 83 13.47 0.06 -25.88
CA TYR A 83 13.85 -1.18 -25.21
C TYR A 83 12.81 -1.62 -24.16
N ALA A 84 12.12 -0.67 -23.55
CA ALA A 84 11.06 -0.95 -22.57
C ALA A 84 9.73 -1.35 -23.25
N ALA A 85 9.49 -0.98 -24.50
CA ALA A 85 8.21 -1.14 -25.18
C ALA A 85 7.66 -2.56 -25.17
N PRO A 86 8.42 -3.63 -25.53
CA PRO A 86 7.87 -5.00 -25.55
C PRO A 86 7.40 -5.46 -24.17
N MET A 87 8.13 -5.07 -23.11
CA MET A 87 7.76 -5.40 -21.73
C MET A 87 6.50 -4.64 -21.32
N TYR A 88 6.32 -3.40 -21.77
CA TYR A 88 5.14 -2.59 -21.48
C TYR A 88 3.91 -3.09 -22.23
N ASP A 89 4.06 -3.48 -23.49
CA ASP A 89 2.97 -4.08 -24.28
C ASP A 89 2.46 -5.36 -23.61
N ASN A 90 3.36 -6.23 -23.17
CA ASN A 90 2.99 -7.42 -22.39
C ASN A 90 2.26 -7.04 -21.09
N LYS A 91 2.73 -6.02 -20.38
CA LYS A 91 2.08 -5.55 -19.14
C LYS A 91 0.69 -4.98 -19.40
N ILE A 92 0.51 -4.20 -20.48
CA ILE A 92 -0.80 -3.66 -20.89
C ILE A 92 -1.75 -4.80 -21.25
N LEU A 93 -1.29 -5.82 -21.97
CA LEU A 93 -2.10 -7.00 -22.31
C LEU A 93 -2.60 -7.72 -21.07
N ASN A 94 -1.70 -8.07 -20.14
CA ASN A 94 -2.05 -8.74 -18.89
C ASN A 94 -2.97 -7.87 -18.00
N ALA A 95 -2.78 -6.56 -18.00
CA ALA A 95 -3.68 -5.62 -17.31
C ALA A 95 -5.10 -5.70 -17.90
N LYS A 96 -5.23 -5.70 -19.24
CA LYS A 96 -6.50 -5.80 -19.94
C LYS A 96 -7.22 -7.12 -19.62
N GLU A 97 -6.52 -8.24 -19.61
CA GLU A 97 -7.07 -9.56 -19.19
C GLU A 97 -7.57 -9.53 -17.74
N SER A 98 -6.90 -8.75 -16.90
CA SER A 98 -7.31 -8.50 -15.51
C SER A 98 -8.40 -7.43 -15.38
N GLY A 99 -8.94 -6.90 -16.50
CA GLY A 99 -9.99 -5.87 -16.51
C GLY A 99 -9.49 -4.47 -16.17
N LEU A 100 -8.19 -4.22 -16.33
CA LEU A 100 -7.56 -2.92 -16.09
C LEU A 100 -7.17 -2.26 -17.43
N ASN A 101 -7.43 -0.96 -17.56
CA ASN A 101 -7.06 -0.18 -18.73
C ASN A 101 -5.88 0.73 -18.39
N PHE A 102 -4.66 0.19 -18.45
CA PHE A 102 -3.44 0.98 -18.23
C PHE A 102 -3.24 2.02 -19.31
N ASN A 103 -2.86 3.22 -18.90
CA ASN A 103 -2.55 4.34 -19.77
C ASN A 103 -1.13 4.85 -19.47
N LEU A 104 -0.13 4.02 -19.78
CA LEU A 104 1.26 4.26 -19.40
C LEU A 104 1.87 5.49 -20.05
N ASP A 105 1.37 5.94 -21.18
CA ASP A 105 1.83 7.16 -21.88
C ASP A 105 1.46 8.45 -21.14
N LYS A 106 0.44 8.40 -20.26
CA LYS A 106 0.11 9.51 -19.36
C LYS A 106 1.12 9.70 -18.24
N ILE A 107 1.85 8.67 -17.88
CA ILE A 107 2.83 8.74 -16.79
C ILE A 107 4.01 9.61 -17.23
N LYS A 108 4.17 10.78 -16.63
CA LYS A 108 5.26 11.72 -16.91
C LYS A 108 6.39 11.66 -15.90
N LYS A 109 6.15 11.04 -14.75
CA LYS A 109 7.10 10.99 -13.64
C LYS A 109 7.11 9.60 -13.00
N THR A 110 8.29 9.17 -12.57
CA THR A 110 8.46 8.02 -11.66
C THR A 110 8.77 8.58 -10.26
N PRO A 111 7.82 8.51 -9.34
CA PRO A 111 7.95 9.13 -8.02
C PRO A 111 8.76 8.29 -7.04
N ASN A 112 9.16 8.93 -5.94
CA ASN A 112 9.41 8.24 -4.68
C ASN A 112 8.08 7.73 -4.11
N THR A 113 8.03 6.50 -3.63
CA THR A 113 6.78 5.85 -3.23
C THR A 113 6.50 5.87 -1.73
N VAL A 114 7.38 6.49 -0.94
CA VAL A 114 7.24 6.55 0.53
C VAL A 114 5.89 7.14 0.94
N LEU A 115 5.52 8.31 0.42
CA LEU A 115 4.28 8.99 0.81
C LEU A 115 3.04 8.16 0.46
N SER A 116 3.01 7.52 -0.71
CA SER A 116 1.91 6.67 -1.12
C SER A 116 1.78 5.42 -0.24
N HIS A 117 2.90 4.83 0.19
CA HIS A 117 2.89 3.75 1.17
C HIS A 117 2.41 4.21 2.54
N LEU A 118 2.82 5.40 3.00
CA LEU A 118 2.35 5.96 4.27
C LEU A 118 0.83 6.16 4.27
N LEU A 119 0.24 6.62 3.17
CA LEU A 119 -1.21 6.75 3.07
C LEU A 119 -1.92 5.39 3.15
N ILE A 120 -1.38 4.35 2.50
CA ILE A 120 -1.92 2.98 2.59
C ILE A 120 -1.84 2.47 4.04
N ILE A 121 -0.73 2.70 4.74
CA ILE A 121 -0.55 2.27 6.14
C ILE A 121 -1.54 3.02 7.06
N LEU A 122 -1.63 4.35 6.93
CA LEU A 122 -2.58 5.14 7.70
C LEU A 122 -4.02 4.65 7.52
N SER A 123 -4.39 4.31 6.28
CA SER A 123 -5.76 3.89 5.94
C SER A 123 -6.20 2.58 6.61
N GLU A 124 -5.27 1.80 7.19
CA GLU A 124 -5.58 0.62 7.99
C GLU A 124 -6.41 0.98 9.23
N LYS A 125 -6.12 2.12 9.87
CA LYS A 125 -6.88 2.63 11.04
C LYS A 125 -8.38 2.84 10.73
N PHE A 126 -8.70 3.06 9.44
CA PHE A 126 -10.06 3.30 8.94
C PHE A 126 -10.67 2.07 8.26
N ASN A 127 -9.96 0.94 8.20
CA ASN A 127 -10.32 -0.24 7.42
C ASN A 127 -10.48 0.04 5.90
N LEU A 128 -9.72 0.99 5.36
CA LEU A 128 -9.76 1.46 3.98
C LEU A 128 -8.50 1.10 3.17
N GLN A 129 -7.65 0.22 3.70
CA GLN A 129 -6.35 -0.08 3.09
C GLN A 129 -6.48 -0.60 1.65
N ASN A 130 -7.51 -1.41 1.39
CA ASN A 130 -7.74 -1.97 0.06
C ASN A 130 -8.22 -0.90 -0.93
N GLU A 131 -9.15 -0.06 -0.52
CA GLU A 131 -9.73 1.03 -1.30
C GLU A 131 -8.68 2.10 -1.63
N ILE A 132 -7.92 2.54 -0.64
CA ILE A 132 -6.85 3.54 -0.83
C ILE A 132 -5.78 3.01 -1.78
N LYS A 133 -5.35 1.77 -1.61
CA LYS A 133 -4.39 1.13 -2.51
C LYS A 133 -4.90 1.09 -3.95
N GLU A 134 -6.15 0.71 -4.15
CA GLU A 134 -6.81 0.73 -5.46
C GLU A 134 -6.80 2.14 -6.08
N LYS A 135 -7.15 3.17 -5.31
CA LYS A 135 -7.16 4.58 -5.77
C LYS A 135 -5.77 5.07 -6.14
N ILE A 136 -4.74 4.72 -5.38
CA ILE A 136 -3.34 5.07 -5.68
C ILE A 136 -2.92 4.42 -7.01
N TYR A 137 -3.17 3.14 -7.20
CA TYR A 137 -2.88 2.46 -8.46
C TYR A 137 -3.60 3.07 -9.65
N GLN A 138 -4.91 3.34 -9.52
CA GLN A 138 -5.70 3.99 -10.58
C GLN A 138 -5.15 5.38 -10.93
N SER A 139 -4.79 6.16 -9.90
CA SER A 139 -4.20 7.49 -10.08
C SER A 139 -2.92 7.44 -10.91
N TYR A 140 -2.05 6.49 -10.64
CA TYR A 140 -0.79 6.35 -11.36
C TYR A 140 -0.95 5.69 -12.74
N PHE A 141 -1.51 4.47 -12.80
CA PHE A 141 -1.50 3.66 -14.03
C PHE A 141 -2.59 4.03 -15.04
N ILE A 142 -3.68 4.64 -14.60
CA ILE A 142 -4.80 5.00 -15.47
C ILE A 142 -4.81 6.50 -15.75
N ASN A 143 -4.63 7.31 -14.69
CA ASN A 143 -4.73 8.77 -14.79
C ASN A 143 -3.37 9.45 -15.04
N GLY A 144 -2.24 8.77 -14.79
CA GLY A 144 -0.88 9.30 -14.98
C GLY A 144 -0.48 10.35 -13.94
N LEU A 145 -1.15 10.39 -12.77
CA LEU A 145 -0.88 11.34 -11.72
C LEU A 145 0.41 10.98 -10.96
N ASP A 146 1.08 12.00 -10.43
CA ASP A 146 2.26 11.83 -9.58
C ASP A 146 1.86 11.41 -8.16
N ILE A 147 1.93 10.13 -7.85
CA ILE A 147 1.61 9.62 -6.51
C ILE A 147 2.73 9.82 -5.48
N GLY A 148 3.77 10.57 -5.81
CA GLY A 148 4.73 11.14 -4.87
C GLY A 148 4.37 12.55 -4.43
N ASP A 149 3.39 13.19 -5.09
CA ASP A 149 2.90 14.52 -4.74
C ASP A 149 1.92 14.42 -3.55
N LEU A 150 2.28 15.11 -2.47
CA LEU A 150 1.48 15.14 -1.24
C LEU A 150 0.04 15.63 -1.49
N ASN A 151 -0.17 16.61 -2.39
CA ASN A 151 -1.50 17.15 -2.65
C ASN A 151 -2.39 16.14 -3.39
N ILE A 152 -1.82 15.36 -4.30
CA ILE A 152 -2.54 14.26 -4.97
C ILE A 152 -2.98 13.22 -3.93
N LEU A 153 -2.08 12.85 -3.01
CA LEU A 153 -2.39 11.87 -1.96
C LEU A 153 -3.39 12.41 -0.93
N ILE A 154 -3.31 13.71 -0.56
CA ILE A 154 -4.32 14.37 0.28
C ILE A 154 -5.69 14.32 -0.39
N ASN A 155 -5.79 14.56 -1.69
CA ASN A 155 -7.07 14.47 -2.40
C ASN A 155 -7.63 13.05 -2.36
N ILE A 156 -6.79 12.01 -2.55
CA ILE A 156 -7.21 10.62 -2.41
C ILE A 156 -7.69 10.34 -0.98
N ALA A 157 -6.97 10.81 0.05
CA ALA A 157 -7.34 10.66 1.45
C ALA A 157 -8.71 11.28 1.74
N LYS A 158 -8.91 12.55 1.35
CA LYS A 158 -10.17 13.30 1.56
C LYS A 158 -11.38 12.67 0.88
N GLN A 159 -11.21 12.14 -0.33
CA GLN A 159 -12.28 11.41 -1.04
C GLN A 159 -12.69 10.11 -0.33
N ASN A 160 -11.88 9.64 0.62
CA ASN A 160 -12.15 8.45 1.42
C ASN A 160 -12.32 8.76 2.92
N ASN A 161 -12.72 9.99 3.26
CA ASN A 161 -12.99 10.44 4.62
C ASN A 161 -11.78 10.37 5.58
N ILE A 162 -10.57 10.41 5.05
CA ILE A 162 -9.34 10.62 5.84
C ILE A 162 -8.98 12.09 5.70
N SER A 163 -8.91 12.81 6.80
CA SER A 163 -8.64 14.25 6.76
C SER A 163 -7.21 14.56 6.33
N GLU A 164 -7.02 15.76 5.81
CA GLU A 164 -5.69 16.27 5.45
C GLU A 164 -4.76 16.32 6.65
N ASP A 165 -5.27 16.76 7.80
CA ASP A 165 -4.49 16.88 9.02
C ASP A 165 -4.05 15.50 9.54
N GLU A 166 -4.93 14.49 9.51
CA GLU A 166 -4.57 13.12 9.88
C GLU A 166 -3.43 12.59 9.01
N PHE A 167 -3.49 12.80 7.70
CA PHE A 167 -2.44 12.32 6.82
C PHE A 167 -1.14 13.11 6.98
N LYS A 168 -1.18 14.46 7.07
CA LYS A 168 0.00 15.29 7.31
C LYS A 168 0.67 14.96 8.65
N ASN A 169 -0.10 14.82 9.70
CA ASN A 169 0.42 14.46 11.02
C ASN A 169 1.09 13.07 10.97
N PHE A 170 0.46 12.09 10.33
CA PHE A 170 1.03 10.76 10.19
C PHE A 170 2.33 10.77 9.38
N VAL A 171 2.43 11.55 8.30
CA VAL A 171 3.67 11.73 7.53
C VAL A 171 4.76 12.33 8.39
N ASN A 172 4.44 13.36 9.18
CA ASN A 172 5.40 14.01 10.08
C ASN A 172 5.88 13.06 11.19
N GLU A 173 4.98 12.27 11.78
CA GLU A 173 5.31 11.24 12.79
C GLU A 173 6.24 10.15 12.25
N LYS A 174 6.08 9.78 10.96
CA LYS A 174 6.87 8.74 10.30
C LYS A 174 8.07 9.29 9.52
N ASN A 175 8.30 10.60 9.56
CA ASN A 175 9.45 11.22 8.90
C ASN A 175 10.71 10.96 9.70
N ILE A 176 11.33 9.81 9.43
CA ILE A 176 12.59 9.40 10.07
C ILE A 176 13.73 10.19 9.44
N SER A 177 14.20 11.21 10.14
CA SER A 177 15.28 12.10 9.68
C SER A 177 16.66 11.45 9.73
N GLY A 178 16.78 10.25 10.33
CA GLY A 178 18.05 9.53 10.44
C GLY A 178 17.93 8.19 11.15
N VAL A 179 18.96 7.36 11.01
CA VAL A 179 19.04 6.04 11.67
C VAL A 179 20.29 5.95 12.55
N PRO A 180 20.22 5.16 13.66
CA PRO A 180 19.11 4.35 14.11
C PRO A 180 17.98 5.20 14.71
N SER A 181 16.75 4.73 14.57
CA SER A 181 15.57 5.29 15.24
C SER A 181 14.70 4.14 15.77
N PHE A 182 14.03 4.39 16.89
CA PHE A 182 13.28 3.36 17.61
C PHE A 182 11.86 3.84 17.86
N GLU A 183 10.88 3.01 17.54
CA GLU A 183 9.48 3.18 17.95
C GLU A 183 9.21 2.16 19.06
N ILE A 184 9.01 2.62 20.28
CA ILE A 184 8.80 1.78 21.48
C ILE A 184 7.50 2.18 22.13
N GLY A 185 6.44 1.39 21.93
CA GLY A 185 5.09 1.74 22.35
C GLY A 185 4.61 3.03 21.70
N LYS A 186 4.35 4.08 22.51
CA LYS A 186 3.95 5.42 22.05
C LYS A 186 5.11 6.39 21.79
N ASP A 187 6.32 6.01 22.17
CA ASP A 187 7.49 6.89 22.12
C ASP A 187 8.33 6.63 20.87
N PHE A 188 8.75 7.71 20.21
CA PHE A 188 9.70 7.68 19.11
C PHE A 188 11.01 8.33 19.54
N ILE A 189 12.13 7.63 19.32
CA ILE A 189 13.47 8.07 19.71
C ILE A 189 14.39 7.99 18.49
N SER A 190 15.08 9.08 18.19
CA SER A 190 16.05 9.14 17.10
C SER A 190 17.50 9.11 17.64
N GLY A 191 18.39 8.53 16.83
CA GLY A 191 19.82 8.43 17.12
C GLY A 191 20.22 7.22 17.97
N ALA A 192 21.54 6.98 18.05
CA ALA A 192 22.10 5.92 18.87
C ALA A 192 21.84 6.19 20.36
N GLN A 193 21.16 5.29 21.00
CA GLN A 193 20.74 5.38 22.40
C GLN A 193 21.59 4.46 23.28
N SER A 194 21.80 4.87 24.53
CA SER A 194 22.39 3.96 25.53
C SER A 194 21.36 2.86 25.91
N SER A 195 21.86 1.70 26.34
CA SER A 195 21.01 0.63 26.84
C SER A 195 20.12 1.07 28.01
N VAL A 196 20.63 1.93 28.88
CA VAL A 196 19.90 2.49 30.03
C VAL A 196 18.73 3.36 29.56
N ASN A 197 18.95 4.19 28.54
CA ASN A 197 17.87 5.03 28.00
C ASN A 197 16.76 4.17 27.36
N LEU A 198 17.12 3.20 26.54
CA LEU A 198 16.15 2.27 25.94
C LEU A 198 15.39 1.48 27.01
N GLU A 199 16.07 1.01 28.06
CA GLU A 199 15.41 0.32 29.18
C GLU A 199 14.38 1.21 29.88
N ASN A 200 14.68 2.49 30.12
CA ASN A 200 13.76 3.43 30.75
C ASN A 200 12.50 3.65 29.89
N VAL A 201 12.69 3.81 28.56
CA VAL A 201 11.57 3.98 27.65
C VAL A 201 10.73 2.72 27.55
N ILE A 202 11.33 1.53 27.52
CA ILE A 202 10.59 0.26 27.58
C ILE A 202 9.75 0.19 28.86
N LYS A 203 10.35 0.51 30.01
CA LYS A 203 9.64 0.49 31.31
C LYS A 203 8.47 1.47 31.33
N SER A 204 8.61 2.67 30.78
CA SER A 204 7.51 3.67 30.71
C SER A 204 6.34 3.23 29.84
N ASN A 205 6.56 2.33 28.87
CA ASN A 205 5.54 1.80 27.98
C ASN A 205 4.92 0.46 28.43
N LEU A 206 5.40 -0.11 29.56
CA LEU A 206 4.84 -1.32 30.15
C LEU A 206 3.78 -1.02 31.25
N ASN A 207 3.67 0.25 31.66
CA ASN A 207 2.67 0.74 32.62
C ASN A 207 1.51 1.40 31.86
#